data_411de1a6d6465574ce7ee0191ed7db80
#
_entry.id   411de1a6d6465574ce7ee0191ed7db80
#
_cell.length_a   1.000
_cell.length_b   1.000
_cell.length_c   1.000
_cell.angle_alpha   90.00
_cell.angle_beta   90.00
_cell.angle_gamma   90.00
#
_symmetry.space_group_name_H-M   'P 1'
#
loop_
_entity.id
_entity.type
_entity.pdbx_description
1 polymer ?
#
loop_
_entity_poly.entity_id
_entity_poly.type
_entity_poly.pdbx_seq_one_letter_code
_entity_poly.pdbx_strand_id
1 'polypeptide(L)'
;GLDVHRLEVHRLDVHRGRSLPGAFGDLVCFAGRGPGEVFHRGRKLVGLTQWRSREGALFSSCAYLDWDPVPLLETLQMDEPARMQLRRELTPIALGLNELEPPVGDLAAVRDQLLGSFPSLGVRSS
;
A
#
# COMPACT_ATOMS: atom_id res chain seq x y z
N GLY A 1 -15.49 5.01 11.26
CA GLY A 1 -14.62 5.83 10.42
C GLY A 1 -13.19 5.74 10.85
N LEU A 2 -12.26 5.93 9.92
CA LEU A 2 -10.85 6.16 10.22
C LEU A 2 -10.79 7.30 11.24
N ASP A 3 -10.20 7.03 12.41
CA ASP A 3 -10.00 8.02 13.43
C ASP A 3 -9.02 9.08 12.88
N VAL A 4 -9.54 10.25 12.56
CA VAL A 4 -8.76 11.35 11.98
C VAL A 4 -7.60 11.75 12.91
N HIS A 5 -7.79 11.63 14.23
CA HIS A 5 -6.73 11.85 15.22
C HIS A 5 -5.57 10.86 15.08
N ARG A 6 -5.84 9.60 14.73
CA ARG A 6 -4.78 8.63 14.44
C ARG A 6 -4.01 8.99 13.17
N LEU A 7 -4.69 9.50 12.15
CA LEU A 7 -4.03 9.97 10.93
C LEU A 7 -3.07 11.13 11.20
N GLU A 8 -3.45 12.06 12.07
CA GLU A 8 -2.59 13.17 12.47
C GLU A 8 -1.36 12.72 13.27
N VAL A 9 -1.53 11.79 14.21
CA VAL A 9 -0.44 11.25 15.03
C VAL A 9 0.61 10.55 14.15
N HIS A 10 0.20 9.84 13.12
CA HIS A 10 1.10 9.13 12.22
C HIS A 10 1.61 9.97 11.04
N ARG A 11 1.16 11.23 10.89
CA ARG A 11 1.49 12.09 9.75
C ARG A 11 1.27 11.37 8.42
N LEU A 12 0.07 10.85 8.24
CA LEU A 12 -0.33 10.18 7.01
C LEU A 12 -0.80 11.21 5.99
N ASP A 13 -0.25 11.14 4.80
CA ASP A 13 -0.60 11.98 3.67
C ASP A 13 -1.35 11.17 2.62
N VAL A 14 -2.45 11.71 2.11
CA VAL A 14 -3.19 11.12 0.99
C VAL A 14 -2.81 11.83 -0.30
N HIS A 15 -2.32 11.10 -1.28
CA HIS A 15 -2.02 11.66 -2.59
C HIS A 15 -3.31 12.07 -3.30
N ARG A 16 -3.44 13.36 -3.65
CA ARG A 16 -4.61 13.94 -4.33
C ARG A 16 -4.35 14.37 -5.77
N GLY A 17 -3.11 14.26 -6.22
CA GLY A 17 -2.69 14.65 -7.56
C GLY A 17 -2.98 13.59 -8.62
N ARG A 18 -2.53 13.86 -9.84
CA ARG A 18 -2.56 12.87 -10.93
C ARG A 18 -1.65 11.68 -10.62
N SER A 19 -1.93 10.56 -11.29
CA SER A 19 -1.03 9.41 -11.23
C SER A 19 0.36 9.80 -11.73
N LEU A 20 1.37 9.48 -10.92
CA LEU A 20 2.78 9.67 -11.26
C LEU A 20 3.42 8.29 -11.39
N PRO A 21 3.90 7.91 -12.60
CA PRO A 21 4.66 6.68 -12.74
C PRO A 21 5.95 6.80 -11.93
N GLY A 22 6.25 5.77 -11.16
CA GLY A 22 7.56 5.65 -10.54
C GLY A 22 8.63 5.32 -11.58
N ALA A 23 9.90 5.52 -11.25
CA ALA A 23 11.02 5.14 -12.13
C ALA A 23 10.99 3.64 -12.53
N PHE A 24 10.31 2.82 -11.76
CA PHE A 24 10.14 1.37 -11.98
C PHE A 24 8.66 0.96 -12.05
N GLY A 25 7.75 1.90 -12.36
CA GLY A 25 6.31 1.67 -12.37
C GLY A 25 5.86 0.54 -13.29
N ASP A 26 6.59 0.31 -14.37
CA ASP A 26 6.32 -0.79 -15.31
C ASP A 26 6.74 -2.16 -14.77
N LEU A 27 7.69 -2.20 -13.81
CA LEU A 27 8.19 -3.43 -13.19
C LEU A 27 7.57 -3.69 -11.82
N VAL A 28 7.27 -2.63 -11.08
CA VAL A 28 6.75 -2.69 -9.71
C VAL A 28 5.57 -1.75 -9.56
N CYS A 29 4.37 -2.28 -9.63
CA CYS A 29 3.12 -1.51 -9.53
C CYS A 29 3.03 -0.64 -8.27
N PHE A 30 3.68 -1.06 -7.19
CA PHE A 30 3.69 -0.33 -5.92
C PHE A 30 4.62 0.89 -5.92
N ALA A 31 5.49 1.05 -6.92
CA ALA A 31 6.47 2.14 -6.97
C ALA A 31 5.90 3.50 -7.42
N GLY A 32 4.78 3.51 -8.15
CA GLY A 32 4.15 4.75 -8.61
C GLY A 32 3.35 5.48 -7.52
N ARG A 33 2.78 6.64 -7.87
CA ARG A 33 1.85 7.38 -7.01
C ARG A 33 0.52 7.57 -7.72
N GLY A 34 -0.56 7.09 -7.11
CA GLY A 34 -1.92 7.22 -7.60
C GLY A 34 -2.83 8.00 -6.66
N PRO A 35 -3.92 8.59 -7.17
CA PRO A 35 -4.88 9.29 -6.33
C PRO A 35 -5.50 8.36 -5.28
N GLY A 36 -5.61 8.84 -4.05
CA GLY A 36 -6.17 8.09 -2.93
C GLY A 36 -5.16 7.22 -2.18
N GLU A 37 -3.96 7.02 -2.71
CA GLU A 37 -2.91 6.27 -2.03
C GLU A 37 -2.39 7.01 -0.80
N VAL A 38 -2.02 6.26 0.22
CA VAL A 38 -1.60 6.79 1.52
C VAL A 38 -0.09 6.66 1.67
N PHE A 39 0.53 7.74 2.14
CA PHE A 39 1.96 7.86 2.37
C PHE A 39 2.24 8.24 3.83
N HIS A 40 3.36 7.77 4.34
CA HIS A 40 3.93 8.20 5.61
C HIS A 40 5.36 8.67 5.37
N ARG A 41 5.62 9.96 5.64
CA ARG A 41 6.92 10.60 5.41
C ARG A 41 7.46 10.35 3.98
N GLY A 42 6.59 10.44 2.98
CA GLY A 42 6.93 10.24 1.58
C GLY A 42 7.07 8.79 1.12
N ARG A 43 6.95 7.81 2.02
CA ARG A 43 6.98 6.37 1.71
C ARG A 43 5.56 5.84 1.61
N LYS A 44 5.27 5.03 0.60
CA LYS A 44 3.94 4.47 0.39
C LYS A 44 3.58 3.46 1.47
N LEU A 45 2.44 3.67 2.11
CA LEU A 45 1.85 2.77 3.10
C LEU A 45 0.70 1.95 2.51
N VAL A 46 -0.17 2.59 1.71
CA VAL A 46 -1.31 1.94 1.07
C VAL A 46 -1.33 2.28 -0.41
N GLY A 47 -1.30 1.26 -1.24
CA GLY A 47 -1.55 1.35 -2.66
C GLY A 47 -3.03 1.17 -2.98
N LEU A 48 -3.51 1.85 -4.01
CA LEU A 48 -4.89 1.78 -4.47
C LEU A 48 -4.94 1.54 -5.96
N THR A 49 -5.71 0.54 -6.37
CA THR A 49 -6.09 0.33 -7.77
C THR A 49 -7.58 0.54 -7.95
N GLN A 50 -7.92 1.09 -9.11
CA GLN A 50 -9.29 1.34 -9.49
C GLN A 50 -9.53 0.82 -10.90
N TRP A 51 -10.56 0.00 -11.04
CA TRP A 51 -11.08 -0.43 -12.33
C TRP A 51 -12.51 0.07 -12.50
N ARG A 52 -12.84 0.60 -13.67
CA ARG A 52 -14.17 1.12 -13.99
C ARG A 52 -14.70 0.53 -15.28
N SER A 53 -15.97 0.18 -15.29
CA SER A 53 -16.74 -0.22 -16.46
C SER A 53 -18.06 0.55 -16.50
N ARG A 54 -18.88 0.26 -17.50
CA ARG A 54 -20.26 0.80 -17.56
C ARG A 54 -21.15 0.24 -16.45
N GLU A 55 -20.81 -0.92 -15.91
CA GLU A 55 -21.62 -1.64 -14.92
C GLU A 55 -21.25 -1.28 -13.48
N GLY A 56 -20.09 -0.68 -13.26
CA GLY A 56 -19.63 -0.32 -11.93
C GLY A 56 -18.14 -0.01 -11.83
N ALA A 57 -17.68 0.16 -10.60
CA ALA A 57 -16.29 0.38 -10.28
C ALA A 57 -15.81 -0.59 -9.21
N LEU A 58 -14.60 -1.13 -9.41
CA LEU A 58 -13.89 -1.94 -8.42
C LEU A 58 -12.71 -1.15 -7.88
N PHE A 59 -12.63 -1.06 -6.56
CA PHE A 59 -11.50 -0.49 -5.85
C PHE A 59 -10.79 -1.60 -5.09
N SER A 60 -9.49 -1.70 -5.26
CA SER A 60 -8.65 -2.62 -4.51
C SER A 60 -7.53 -1.86 -3.83
N SER A 61 -7.31 -2.14 -2.55
CA SER A 61 -6.22 -1.56 -1.78
C SER A 61 -5.26 -2.64 -1.32
N CYS A 62 -4.00 -2.28 -1.21
CA CYS A 62 -2.94 -3.15 -0.73
C CYS A 62 -2.07 -2.40 0.28
N ALA A 63 -1.80 -3.05 1.41
CA ALA A 63 -0.81 -2.62 2.38
C ALA A 63 0.03 -3.82 2.78
N TYR A 64 1.31 -3.61 3.01
CA TYR A 64 2.21 -4.65 3.52
C TYR A 64 2.28 -4.57 5.05
N LEU A 65 2.31 -5.72 5.70
CA LEU A 65 2.64 -5.76 7.13
C LEU A 65 4.09 -5.35 7.35
N ASP A 66 4.97 -5.95 6.58
CA ASP A 66 6.39 -5.66 6.55
C ASP A 66 6.80 -5.46 5.08
N TRP A 67 7.47 -4.36 4.78
CA TRP A 67 7.91 -4.07 3.42
C TRP A 67 9.31 -4.63 3.18
N ASP A 68 9.38 -5.64 2.33
CA ASP A 68 10.65 -6.19 1.82
C ASP A 68 10.50 -6.41 0.30
N PRO A 69 11.26 -5.69 -0.54
CA PRO A 69 11.19 -5.89 -1.98
C PRO A 69 11.90 -7.16 -2.48
N VAL A 70 12.70 -7.82 -1.65
CA VAL A 70 13.52 -8.98 -2.07
C VAL A 70 12.71 -10.10 -2.67
N PRO A 71 11.62 -10.60 -2.06
CA PRO A 71 10.82 -11.67 -2.64
C PRO A 71 10.26 -11.33 -4.01
N LEU A 72 9.87 -10.07 -4.23
CA LEU A 72 9.42 -9.58 -5.53
C LEU A 72 10.54 -9.60 -6.57
N LEU A 73 11.71 -9.10 -6.18
CA LEU A 73 12.87 -9.02 -7.07
C LEU A 73 13.39 -10.40 -7.51
N GLU A 74 13.22 -11.41 -6.67
CA GLU A 74 13.58 -12.80 -6.99
C GLU A 74 12.70 -13.39 -8.08
N THR A 75 11.48 -12.89 -8.27
CA THR A 75 10.58 -13.33 -9.35
C THR A 75 10.91 -12.73 -10.70
N LEU A 76 11.72 -11.67 -10.75
CA LEU A 76 12.08 -10.97 -11.98
C LEU A 76 13.35 -11.55 -12.59
N GLN A 77 13.33 -11.70 -13.92
CA GLN A 77 14.51 -12.12 -14.67
C GLN A 77 15.45 -10.95 -14.87
N MET A 78 16.49 -10.87 -14.04
CA MET A 78 17.53 -9.85 -14.13
C MET A 78 18.85 -10.36 -13.55
N ASP A 79 19.94 -9.75 -13.92
CA ASP A 79 21.24 -10.05 -13.34
C ASP A 79 21.40 -9.53 -11.91
N GLU A 80 22.40 -10.03 -11.16
CA GLU A 80 22.62 -9.63 -9.77
C GLU A 80 22.91 -8.14 -9.58
N PRO A 81 23.76 -7.47 -10.41
CA PRO A 81 24.00 -6.04 -10.26
C PRO A 81 22.73 -5.20 -10.39
N ALA A 82 21.86 -5.52 -11.36
CA ALA A 82 20.58 -4.85 -11.55
C ALA A 82 19.62 -5.10 -10.37
N ARG A 83 19.59 -6.33 -9.87
CA ARG A 83 18.76 -6.70 -8.70
C ARG A 83 19.18 -5.96 -7.45
N MET A 84 20.48 -5.86 -7.19
CA MET A 84 21.03 -5.11 -6.05
C MET A 84 20.72 -3.62 -6.13
N GLN A 85 20.82 -3.04 -7.32
CA GLN A 85 20.48 -1.63 -7.53
C GLN A 85 19.00 -1.40 -7.28
N LEU A 86 18.14 -2.22 -7.88
CA LEU A 86 16.68 -2.11 -7.74
C LEU A 86 16.24 -2.29 -6.28
N ARG A 87 16.87 -3.20 -5.55
CA ARG A 87 16.65 -3.36 -4.11
C ARG A 87 16.92 -2.07 -3.34
N ARG A 88 18.05 -1.42 -3.60
CA ARG A 88 18.41 -0.15 -2.93
C ARG A 88 17.41 0.96 -3.21
N GLU A 89 16.85 0.98 -4.42
CA GLU A 89 15.92 2.02 -4.85
C GLU A 89 14.49 1.74 -4.36
N LEU A 90 14.07 0.47 -4.28
CA LEU A 90 12.74 0.10 -3.85
C LEU A 90 12.57 0.05 -2.31
N THR A 91 13.63 -0.23 -1.57
CA THR A 91 13.54 -0.32 -0.10
C THR A 91 12.97 0.96 0.53
N PRO A 92 13.40 2.18 0.15
CA PRO A 92 12.88 3.41 0.75
C PRO A 92 11.55 3.90 0.16
N ILE A 93 11.02 3.30 -0.91
CA ILE A 93 9.80 3.76 -1.59
C ILE A 93 8.54 3.52 -0.76
N ALA A 94 8.51 2.40 -0.04
CA ALA A 94 7.36 1.99 0.74
C ALA A 94 7.76 1.62 2.17
N LEU A 95 6.77 1.39 3.01
CA LEU A 95 6.94 0.88 4.36
C LEU A 95 5.84 -0.10 4.69
N GLY A 96 6.10 -0.99 5.65
CA GLY A 96 5.10 -1.88 6.21
C GLY A 96 4.33 -1.22 7.36
N LEU A 97 3.15 -1.72 7.64
CA LEU A 97 2.31 -1.26 8.74
C LEU A 97 3.00 -1.42 10.10
N ASN A 98 3.87 -2.41 10.23
CA ASN A 98 4.62 -2.66 11.45
C ASN A 98 5.79 -1.69 11.69
N GLU A 99 6.13 -0.85 10.69
CA GLU A 99 7.08 0.25 10.87
C GLU A 99 6.42 1.49 11.52
N LEU A 100 5.09 1.49 11.63
CA LEU A 100 4.35 2.54 12.35
C LEU A 100 4.46 2.35 13.87
N GLU A 101 4.31 3.43 14.62
CA GLU A 101 4.26 3.42 16.09
C GLU A 101 2.84 3.74 16.59
N PRO A 102 2.15 2.83 17.27
CA PRO A 102 2.53 1.43 17.54
C PRO A 102 2.40 0.54 16.30
N PRO A 103 3.15 -0.58 16.23
CA PRO A 103 2.98 -1.57 15.16
C PRO A 103 1.56 -2.14 15.12
N VAL A 104 1.09 -2.48 13.92
CA VAL A 104 -0.27 -3.00 13.75
C VAL A 104 -0.39 -4.47 14.17
N GLY A 105 0.71 -5.22 14.11
CA GLY A 105 0.76 -6.61 14.48
C GLY A 105 0.67 -7.56 13.29
N ASP A 106 -0.07 -8.65 13.45
CA ASP A 106 -0.24 -9.67 12.42
C ASP A 106 -1.48 -9.43 11.53
N LEU A 107 -1.63 -10.26 10.52
CA LEU A 107 -2.75 -10.17 9.58
C LEU A 107 -4.11 -10.31 10.25
N ALA A 108 -4.22 -11.14 11.30
CA ALA A 108 -5.46 -11.31 12.05
C ALA A 108 -5.85 -10.02 12.78
N ALA A 109 -4.90 -9.34 13.41
CA ALA A 109 -5.12 -8.07 14.08
C ALA A 109 -5.58 -6.97 13.11
N VAL A 110 -4.97 -6.88 11.92
CA VAL A 110 -5.38 -5.95 10.86
C VAL A 110 -6.79 -6.25 10.40
N ARG A 111 -7.10 -7.51 10.12
CA ARG A 111 -8.44 -7.94 9.70
C ARG A 111 -9.49 -7.56 10.73
N ASP A 112 -9.25 -7.84 12.00
CA ASP A 112 -10.21 -7.58 13.06
C ASP A 112 -10.46 -6.08 13.24
N GLN A 113 -9.42 -5.24 13.12
CA GLN A 113 -9.55 -3.79 13.13
C GLN A 113 -10.36 -3.27 11.93
N LEU A 114 -10.13 -3.80 10.73
CA LEU A 114 -10.88 -3.43 9.54
C LEU A 114 -12.35 -3.80 9.66
N LEU A 115 -12.66 -5.01 10.09
CA LEU A 115 -14.04 -5.47 10.29
C LEU A 115 -14.76 -4.66 11.36
N GLY A 116 -14.06 -4.28 12.45
CA GLY A 116 -14.62 -3.40 13.49
C GLY A 116 -14.87 -1.97 13.02
N SER A 117 -14.10 -1.48 12.02
CA SER A 117 -14.25 -0.14 11.45
C SER A 117 -15.40 -0.03 10.44
N PHE A 118 -15.87 -1.16 9.90
CA PHE A 118 -16.95 -1.23 8.90
C PHE A 118 -18.12 -2.11 9.37
N PRO A 119 -18.84 -1.74 10.46
CA PRO A 119 -19.89 -2.57 11.03
C PRO A 119 -21.08 -2.80 10.08
N SER A 120 -21.24 -1.95 9.06
CA SER A 120 -22.32 -2.05 8.06
C SER A 120 -21.93 -2.88 6.82
N LEU A 121 -20.72 -3.39 6.73
CA LEU A 121 -20.36 -4.40 5.75
C LEU A 121 -20.96 -5.75 6.15
N GLY A 122 -22.30 -5.79 6.18
CA GLY A 122 -23.01 -7.06 6.23
C GLY A 122 -22.66 -7.84 4.97
N VAL A 123 -21.97 -8.99 5.14
CA VAL A 123 -21.92 -9.98 4.08
C VAL A 123 -23.36 -10.38 3.80
N ARG A 124 -23.93 -9.89 2.68
CA ARG A 124 -25.17 -10.46 2.18
C ARG A 124 -24.83 -11.87 1.69
N SER A 125 -25.08 -12.85 2.52
CA SER A 125 -25.24 -14.21 2.05
C SER A 125 -26.49 -14.24 1.17
N SER A 126 -26.29 -14.27 -0.09
CA SER A 126 -27.33 -14.65 -1.04
C SER A 126 -27.62 -16.13 -0.94
#